data_bd3acec23999185cf242461ac92eb3ae
#
_entry.id   bd3acec23999185cf242461ac92eb3ae
#
_cell.length_a   1.000
_cell.length_b   1.000
_cell.length_c   1.000
_cell.angle_alpha   90.00
_cell.angle_beta   90.00
_cell.angle_gamma   90.00
#
_symmetry.space_group_name_H-M   'P 1'
#
loop_
_entity.id
_entity.type
_entity.pdbx_description
1 polymer ?
#
loop_
_entity_poly.entity_id
_entity_poly.type
_entity_poly.pdbx_seq_one_letter_code
_entity_poly.pdbx_strand_id
1 'polypeptide(L)'
;TGPRVGVLHAGGLAPGMNPAAKAVIRLGVDRGHTMVGIQGGFPGLIAGDLRTMTWGDVEGWSSAGGAYLGTQRAIPGEEDLYALARSIETHRLDGIIIIGGFQSYRALTMLHAERKRFPSLGIPMVVLPASIDNNLPGVQMAVGADTALNVAVEAVDRVKLSAAATQRAFVIEVMGRR
;
A
#
# COMPACT_ATOMS: atom_id res chain seq x y z
N THR A 1 -9.68 -9.02 23.99
CA THR A 1 -8.84 -8.36 22.97
C THR A 1 -9.48 -8.59 21.60
N GLY A 2 -9.71 -7.54 20.86
CA GLY A 2 -10.29 -7.63 19.51
C GLY A 2 -9.35 -8.29 18.51
N PRO A 3 -9.80 -8.45 17.23
CA PRO A 3 -9.01 -9.06 16.16
C PRO A 3 -7.63 -8.43 16.00
N ARG A 4 -6.67 -9.26 15.59
CA ARG A 4 -5.30 -8.84 15.28
C ARG A 4 -5.15 -8.61 13.77
N VAL A 5 -5.02 -7.35 13.37
CA VAL A 5 -5.07 -6.92 11.96
C VAL A 5 -3.72 -6.41 11.49
N GLY A 6 -3.17 -7.06 10.48
CA GLY A 6 -1.96 -6.63 9.79
C GLY A 6 -2.21 -5.48 8.82
N VAL A 7 -1.28 -4.55 8.74
CA VAL A 7 -1.29 -3.45 7.75
C VAL A 7 0.05 -3.44 7.02
N LEU A 8 0.03 -3.50 5.70
CA LEU A 8 1.22 -3.42 4.87
C LEU A 8 1.02 -2.51 3.65
N HIS A 9 2.13 -2.00 3.13
CA HIS A 9 2.16 -1.39 1.81
C HIS A 9 2.70 -2.39 0.79
N ALA A 10 2.17 -2.37 -0.43
CA ALA A 10 2.71 -3.20 -1.52
C ALA A 10 2.62 -2.49 -2.87
N GLY A 11 3.66 -2.65 -3.67
CA GLY A 11 3.77 -2.01 -4.97
C GLY A 11 4.63 -0.75 -4.96
N GLY A 12 4.45 0.10 -5.97
CA GLY A 12 5.13 1.39 -6.06
C GLY A 12 4.65 2.38 -5.02
N LEU A 13 5.52 3.32 -4.67
CA LEU A 13 5.16 4.42 -3.78
C LEU A 13 4.10 5.32 -4.41
N ALA A 14 3.10 5.69 -3.61
CA ALA A 14 2.08 6.66 -3.98
C ALA A 14 1.93 7.73 -2.88
N PRO A 15 1.67 8.99 -3.23
CA PRO A 15 1.33 10.01 -2.24
C PRO A 15 0.12 9.58 -1.40
N GLY A 16 0.18 9.81 -0.08
CA GLY A 16 -0.93 9.46 0.82
C GLY A 16 -0.86 8.07 1.44
N MET A 17 0.17 7.26 1.19
CA MET A 17 0.32 5.95 1.83
C MET A 17 0.47 6.03 3.35
N ASN A 18 1.26 6.98 3.86
CA ASN A 18 1.38 7.20 5.30
C ASN A 18 0.07 7.68 5.95
N PRO A 19 -0.64 8.70 5.42
CA PRO A 19 -1.96 9.07 5.91
C PRO A 19 -2.97 7.92 5.91
N ALA A 20 -2.99 7.10 4.85
CA ALA A 20 -3.87 5.94 4.76
C ALA A 20 -3.56 4.89 5.84
N ALA A 21 -2.29 4.55 6.04
CA ALA A 21 -1.87 3.63 7.08
C ALA A 21 -2.21 4.17 8.49
N LYS A 22 -1.98 5.46 8.73
CA LYS A 22 -2.37 6.13 9.98
C LYS A 22 -3.88 6.01 10.24
N ALA A 23 -4.70 6.30 9.24
CA ALA A 23 -6.15 6.22 9.36
C ALA A 23 -6.61 4.80 9.71
N VAL A 24 -6.07 3.80 9.01
CA VAL A 24 -6.37 2.39 9.26
C VAL A 24 -5.95 1.98 10.67
N ILE A 25 -4.72 2.30 11.08
CA ILE A 25 -4.18 1.91 12.38
C ILE A 25 -4.98 2.58 13.51
N ARG A 26 -5.24 3.88 13.43
CA ARG A 26 -6.00 4.59 14.46
C ARG A 26 -7.44 4.11 14.57
N LEU A 27 -8.11 3.91 13.43
CA LEU A 27 -9.48 3.38 13.42
C LEU A 27 -9.54 1.98 14.02
N GLY A 28 -8.55 1.13 13.73
CA GLY A 28 -8.47 -0.22 14.28
C GLY A 28 -8.24 -0.19 15.80
N VAL A 29 -7.30 0.63 16.28
CA VAL A 29 -7.05 0.81 17.73
C VAL A 29 -8.29 1.35 18.44
N ASP A 30 -8.97 2.35 17.87
CA ASP A 30 -10.21 2.94 18.42
C ASP A 30 -11.33 1.88 18.56
N ARG A 31 -11.40 0.95 17.63
CA ARG A 31 -12.35 -0.17 17.65
C ARG A 31 -11.91 -1.36 18.51
N GLY A 32 -10.82 -1.24 19.24
CA GLY A 32 -10.30 -2.28 20.14
C GLY A 32 -9.54 -3.40 19.44
N HIS A 33 -9.12 -3.22 18.18
CA HIS A 33 -8.28 -4.18 17.47
C HIS A 33 -6.81 -4.04 17.86
N THR A 34 -6.08 -5.14 17.80
CA THR A 34 -4.60 -5.10 17.87
C THR A 34 -4.06 -4.87 16.47
N MET A 35 -3.55 -3.67 16.21
CA MET A 35 -3.00 -3.32 14.90
C MET A 35 -1.53 -3.72 14.80
N VAL A 36 -1.13 -4.30 13.67
CA VAL A 36 0.22 -4.81 13.42
C VAL A 36 0.75 -4.21 12.14
N GLY A 37 1.81 -3.41 12.22
CA GLY A 37 2.54 -2.91 11.06
C GLY A 37 3.49 -3.98 10.53
N ILE A 38 3.40 -4.28 9.25
CA ILE A 38 4.25 -5.23 8.53
C ILE A 38 5.27 -4.43 7.74
N GLN A 39 6.56 -4.62 8.02
CA GLN A 39 7.62 -3.84 7.42
C GLN A 39 7.99 -4.37 6.02
N GLY A 40 8.22 -3.46 5.06
CA GLY A 40 8.71 -3.83 3.73
C GLY A 40 7.75 -4.64 2.84
N GLY A 41 6.44 -4.59 3.13
CA GLY A 41 5.42 -5.25 2.30
C GLY A 41 5.36 -6.78 2.46
N PHE A 42 5.07 -7.50 1.38
CA PHE A 42 5.00 -8.96 1.41
C PHE A 42 6.31 -9.65 1.83
N PRO A 43 7.49 -9.20 1.38
CA PRO A 43 8.75 -9.77 1.89
C PRO A 43 8.89 -9.70 3.41
N GLY A 44 8.45 -8.60 4.02
CA GLY A 44 8.45 -8.47 5.47
C GLY A 44 7.44 -9.39 6.16
N LEU A 45 6.27 -9.60 5.57
CA LEU A 45 5.30 -10.57 6.07
C LEU A 45 5.89 -12.00 6.03
N ILE A 46 6.55 -12.37 4.93
CA ILE A 46 7.21 -13.66 4.79
C ILE A 46 8.34 -13.84 5.81
N ALA A 47 9.14 -12.80 6.01
CA ALA A 47 10.26 -12.80 6.96
C ALA A 47 9.81 -12.73 8.44
N GLY A 48 8.55 -12.39 8.70
CA GLY A 48 8.05 -12.20 10.06
C GLY A 48 8.47 -10.86 10.68
N ASP A 49 8.76 -9.86 9.86
CA ASP A 49 9.11 -8.50 10.32
C ASP A 49 7.84 -7.68 10.58
N LEU A 50 7.24 -7.96 11.73
CA LEU A 50 5.99 -7.36 12.16
C LEU A 50 6.16 -6.73 13.56
N ARG A 51 5.51 -5.58 13.77
CA ARG A 51 5.43 -4.97 15.08
C ARG A 51 4.00 -4.52 15.42
N THR A 52 3.62 -4.65 16.69
CA THR A 52 2.37 -4.08 17.18
C THR A 52 2.45 -2.55 17.12
N MET A 53 1.37 -1.94 16.62
CA MET A 53 1.26 -0.49 16.45
C MET A 53 0.28 0.08 17.47
N THR A 54 0.67 1.19 18.06
CA THR A 54 -0.18 1.97 18.96
C THR A 54 -0.70 3.23 18.26
N TRP A 55 -1.61 3.93 18.91
CA TRP A 55 -2.11 5.23 18.45
C TRP A 55 -1.00 6.26 18.25
N GLY A 56 0.01 6.27 19.14
CA GLY A 56 1.14 7.20 19.12
C GLY A 56 2.17 6.91 18.02
N ASP A 57 2.35 5.63 17.63
CA ASP A 57 3.37 5.23 16.66
C ASP A 57 3.16 5.87 15.27
N VAL A 58 1.94 6.28 14.96
CA VAL A 58 1.57 6.91 13.68
C VAL A 58 1.42 8.44 13.79
N GLU A 59 1.92 9.03 14.89
CA GLU A 59 1.91 10.50 15.03
C GLU A 59 2.74 11.15 13.91
N GLY A 60 2.26 12.26 13.38
CA GLY A 60 2.93 12.97 12.28
C GLY A 60 2.78 12.34 10.89
N TRP A 61 2.27 11.11 10.75
CA TRP A 61 2.18 10.43 9.44
C TRP A 61 1.23 11.11 8.46
N SER A 62 0.30 11.94 8.92
CA SER A 62 -0.64 12.67 8.05
C SER A 62 0.03 13.68 7.12
N SER A 63 1.13 14.30 7.58
CA SER A 63 1.88 15.33 6.85
C SER A 63 3.17 14.80 6.24
N ALA A 64 3.45 13.51 6.43
CA ALA A 64 4.68 12.90 5.94
C ALA A 64 4.42 12.14 4.63
N GLY A 65 5.19 12.48 3.60
CA GLY A 65 5.26 11.71 2.37
C GLY A 65 5.96 10.35 2.59
N GLY A 66 5.90 9.50 1.57
CA GLY A 66 6.52 8.19 1.63
C GLY A 66 5.65 7.10 2.25
N ALA A 67 6.29 6.04 2.73
CA ALA A 67 5.67 4.87 3.33
C ALA A 67 6.54 4.37 4.49
N TYR A 68 6.22 4.75 5.71
CA TYR A 68 7.03 4.41 6.90
C TYR A 68 7.03 2.91 7.23
N LEU A 69 6.02 2.16 6.81
CA LEU A 69 6.06 0.69 6.86
C LEU A 69 6.94 0.09 5.76
N GLY A 70 7.53 0.92 4.89
CA GLY A 70 8.21 0.44 3.70
C GLY A 70 7.24 -0.11 2.65
N THR A 71 7.67 -0.16 1.39
CA THR A 71 6.90 -0.77 0.30
C THR A 71 7.85 -1.41 -0.70
N GLN A 72 7.43 -2.51 -1.29
CA GLN A 72 8.19 -3.22 -2.33
C GLN A 72 7.25 -3.70 -3.44
N ARG A 73 7.77 -3.79 -4.66
CA ARG A 73 7.02 -4.30 -5.81
C ARG A 73 6.97 -5.83 -5.89
N ALA A 74 7.80 -6.50 -5.09
CA ALA A 74 7.79 -7.94 -5.00
C ALA A 74 6.44 -8.43 -4.44
N ILE A 75 5.83 -9.36 -5.16
CA ILE A 75 4.63 -10.09 -4.73
C ILE A 75 5.04 -11.53 -4.45
N PRO A 76 4.34 -12.23 -3.53
CA PRO A 76 4.64 -13.64 -3.25
C PRO A 76 4.54 -14.50 -4.50
N GLY A 77 5.46 -15.45 -4.65
CA GLY A 77 5.37 -16.55 -5.61
C GLY A 77 4.79 -17.81 -4.96
N GLU A 78 4.68 -18.89 -5.73
CA GLU A 78 4.22 -20.18 -5.18
C GLU A 78 5.17 -20.71 -4.10
N GLU A 79 6.47 -20.46 -4.25
CA GLU A 79 7.51 -20.81 -3.29
C GLU A 79 7.38 -20.13 -1.94
N ASP A 80 6.75 -18.96 -1.91
CA ASP A 80 6.60 -18.14 -0.70
C ASP A 80 5.36 -18.51 0.13
N LEU A 81 4.39 -19.22 -0.48
CA LEU A 81 3.07 -19.47 0.12
C LEU A 81 3.14 -20.14 1.48
N TYR A 82 4.02 -21.13 1.63
CA TYR A 82 4.19 -21.82 2.91
C TYR A 82 4.73 -20.88 4.00
N ALA A 83 5.77 -20.12 3.68
CA ALA A 83 6.38 -19.17 4.63
C ALA A 83 5.39 -18.06 5.02
N LEU A 84 4.62 -17.56 4.06
CA LEU A 84 3.60 -16.55 4.26
C LEU A 84 2.46 -17.07 5.15
N ALA A 85 1.94 -18.26 4.84
CA ALA A 85 0.90 -18.93 5.62
C ALA A 85 1.36 -19.16 7.07
N ARG A 86 2.59 -19.67 7.24
CA ARG A 86 3.21 -19.86 8.56
C ARG A 86 3.39 -18.56 9.33
N SER A 87 3.78 -17.48 8.65
CA SER A 87 3.93 -16.16 9.27
C SER A 87 2.58 -15.65 9.81
N ILE A 88 1.51 -15.77 9.02
CA ILE A 88 0.14 -15.41 9.44
C ILE A 88 -0.27 -16.18 10.71
N GLU A 89 -0.03 -17.48 10.75
CA GLU A 89 -0.33 -18.33 11.91
C GLU A 89 0.51 -17.96 13.13
N THR A 90 1.83 -17.83 12.95
CA THR A 90 2.77 -17.54 14.04
C THR A 90 2.44 -16.20 14.70
N HIS A 91 2.08 -15.19 13.90
CA HIS A 91 1.73 -13.87 14.40
C HIS A 91 0.24 -13.72 14.72
N ARG A 92 -0.55 -14.78 14.53
CA ARG A 92 -1.99 -14.84 14.85
C ARG A 92 -2.74 -13.67 14.21
N LEU A 93 -2.54 -13.46 12.91
CA LEU A 93 -3.27 -12.42 12.19
C LEU A 93 -4.68 -12.92 11.84
N ASP A 94 -5.68 -12.14 12.23
CA ASP A 94 -7.09 -12.40 11.94
C ASP A 94 -7.57 -11.70 10.66
N GLY A 95 -6.77 -10.78 10.12
CA GLY A 95 -7.03 -10.07 8.88
C GLY A 95 -5.85 -9.25 8.43
N ILE A 96 -5.82 -8.87 7.15
CA ILE A 96 -4.75 -8.05 6.58
C ILE A 96 -5.35 -6.93 5.72
N ILE A 97 -4.88 -5.71 5.92
CA ILE A 97 -5.16 -4.56 5.06
C ILE A 97 -3.90 -4.23 4.27
N ILE A 98 -4.04 -4.26 2.95
CA ILE A 98 -2.97 -4.01 2.00
C ILE A 98 -3.21 -2.65 1.36
N ILE A 99 -2.29 -1.71 1.52
CA ILE A 99 -2.36 -0.39 0.88
C ILE A 99 -1.45 -0.41 -0.33
N GLY A 100 -2.01 -0.36 -1.54
CA GLY A 100 -1.19 -0.44 -2.73
C GLY A 100 -1.97 -0.52 -4.04
N GLY A 101 -1.22 -0.64 -5.14
CA GLY A 101 -1.74 -0.60 -6.49
C GLY A 101 -1.99 -1.99 -7.09
N PHE A 102 -1.79 -2.10 -8.41
CA PHE A 102 -2.10 -3.29 -9.19
C PHE A 102 -1.43 -4.58 -8.68
N GLN A 103 -0.19 -4.48 -8.19
CA GLN A 103 0.53 -5.64 -7.62
C GLN A 103 -0.17 -6.19 -6.39
N SER A 104 -0.76 -5.33 -5.56
CA SER A 104 -1.54 -5.74 -4.38
C SER A 104 -2.77 -6.56 -4.76
N TYR A 105 -3.47 -6.16 -5.82
CA TYR A 105 -4.62 -6.90 -6.35
C TYR A 105 -4.21 -8.27 -6.90
N ARG A 106 -3.12 -8.33 -7.65
CA ARG A 106 -2.58 -9.61 -8.15
C ARG A 106 -2.21 -10.54 -7.02
N ALA A 107 -1.49 -10.03 -6.01
CA ALA A 107 -1.11 -10.80 -4.84
C ALA A 107 -2.36 -11.33 -4.10
N LEU A 108 -3.33 -10.46 -3.84
CA LEU A 108 -4.57 -10.87 -3.16
C LEU A 108 -5.32 -11.94 -3.93
N THR A 109 -5.45 -11.81 -5.25
CA THR A 109 -6.12 -12.80 -6.11
C THR A 109 -5.43 -14.16 -6.02
N MET A 110 -4.09 -14.19 -6.07
CA MET A 110 -3.31 -15.41 -5.94
C MET A 110 -3.49 -16.04 -4.55
N LEU A 111 -3.32 -15.26 -3.49
CA LEU A 111 -3.48 -15.76 -2.12
C LEU A 111 -4.89 -16.31 -1.87
N HIS A 112 -5.91 -15.63 -2.40
CA HIS A 112 -7.28 -16.11 -2.30
C HIS A 112 -7.51 -17.43 -3.04
N ALA A 113 -6.89 -17.66 -4.18
CA ALA A 113 -6.97 -18.93 -4.91
C ALA A 113 -6.39 -20.09 -4.09
N GLU A 114 -5.31 -19.85 -3.35
CA GLU A 114 -4.57 -20.85 -2.57
C GLU A 114 -5.15 -21.12 -1.16
N ARG A 115 -6.21 -20.42 -0.75
CA ARG A 115 -6.79 -20.55 0.60
C ARG A 115 -7.30 -21.96 0.95
N LYS A 116 -7.60 -22.80 -0.05
CA LYS A 116 -7.99 -24.21 0.19
C LYS A 116 -6.78 -25.08 0.53
N ARG A 117 -5.61 -24.76 -0.04
CA ARG A 117 -4.34 -25.44 0.20
C ARG A 117 -3.68 -24.97 1.49
N PHE A 118 -3.82 -23.69 1.79
CA PHE A 118 -3.28 -23.05 2.99
C PHE A 118 -4.41 -22.35 3.75
N PRO A 119 -5.07 -23.01 4.73
CA PRO A 119 -6.23 -22.46 5.44
C PRO A 119 -5.98 -21.11 6.11
N SER A 120 -4.75 -20.83 6.56
CA SER A 120 -4.37 -19.54 7.13
C SER A 120 -4.45 -18.36 6.15
N LEU A 121 -4.45 -18.62 4.83
CA LEU A 121 -4.73 -17.62 3.81
C LEU A 121 -6.24 -17.32 3.67
N GLY A 122 -7.10 -18.05 4.38
CA GLY A 122 -8.55 -17.84 4.38
C GLY A 122 -9.03 -16.68 5.25
N ILE A 123 -8.12 -15.94 5.91
CA ILE A 123 -8.47 -14.76 6.68
C ILE A 123 -8.94 -13.62 5.77
N PRO A 124 -9.79 -12.69 6.28
CA PRO A 124 -10.17 -11.50 5.54
C PRO A 124 -8.96 -10.68 5.10
N MET A 125 -8.88 -10.39 3.81
CA MET A 125 -7.84 -9.51 3.25
C MET A 125 -8.53 -8.44 2.40
N VAL A 126 -8.13 -7.19 2.59
CA VAL A 126 -8.70 -6.03 1.89
C VAL A 126 -7.59 -5.19 1.27
N VAL A 127 -7.76 -4.78 0.03
CA VAL A 127 -6.86 -3.82 -0.63
C VAL A 127 -7.48 -2.44 -0.58
N LEU A 128 -6.74 -1.49 -0.01
CA LEU A 128 -7.00 -0.07 -0.10
C LEU A 128 -6.22 0.46 -1.32
N PRO A 129 -6.90 0.93 -2.38
CA PRO A 129 -6.25 1.34 -3.62
C PRO A 129 -5.32 2.54 -3.41
N ALA A 130 -4.03 2.37 -3.71
CA ALA A 130 -3.03 3.43 -3.68
C ALA A 130 -2.10 3.29 -4.88
N SER A 131 -2.17 4.24 -5.82
CA SER A 131 -1.40 4.22 -7.07
C SER A 131 -1.45 5.58 -7.74
N ILE A 132 -0.35 5.99 -8.35
CA ILE A 132 -0.31 7.16 -9.24
C ILE A 132 -0.86 6.84 -10.64
N ASP A 133 -0.94 5.56 -11.00
CA ASP A 133 -1.37 5.12 -12.35
C ASP A 133 -2.90 5.16 -12.51
N ASN A 134 -3.65 5.11 -11.41
CA ASN A 134 -5.11 5.05 -11.36
C ASN A 134 -5.72 4.00 -12.31
N ASN A 135 -5.07 2.85 -12.45
CA ASN A 135 -5.39 1.79 -13.41
C ASN A 135 -6.04 0.55 -12.78
N LEU A 136 -6.66 0.72 -11.62
CA LEU A 136 -7.28 -0.38 -10.88
C LEU A 136 -8.74 -0.57 -11.30
N PRO A 137 -9.13 -1.77 -11.75
CA PRO A 137 -10.51 -2.04 -12.14
C PRO A 137 -11.52 -1.77 -11.02
N GLY A 138 -12.59 -1.05 -11.33
CA GLY A 138 -13.65 -0.72 -10.37
C GLY A 138 -13.31 0.40 -9.38
N VAL A 139 -12.14 1.03 -9.51
CA VAL A 139 -11.70 2.16 -8.68
C VAL A 139 -11.81 3.45 -9.48
N GLN A 140 -12.56 4.42 -8.99
CA GLN A 140 -12.65 5.74 -9.63
C GLN A 140 -11.39 6.55 -9.41
N MET A 141 -10.89 6.61 -8.16
CA MET A 141 -9.71 7.36 -7.80
C MET A 141 -8.94 6.60 -6.71
N ALA A 142 -7.72 6.19 -7.03
CA ALA A 142 -6.79 5.59 -6.07
C ALA A 142 -6.12 6.67 -5.22
N VAL A 143 -5.75 6.32 -3.99
CA VAL A 143 -4.93 7.20 -3.12
C VAL A 143 -3.64 7.57 -3.86
N GLY A 144 -3.37 8.86 -3.98
CA GLY A 144 -2.19 9.39 -4.63
C GLY A 144 -2.36 9.77 -6.11
N ALA A 145 -3.40 9.31 -6.80
CA ALA A 145 -3.62 9.63 -8.20
C ALA A 145 -3.90 11.11 -8.43
N ASP A 146 -4.77 11.72 -7.63
CA ASP A 146 -5.08 13.14 -7.72
C ASP A 146 -3.85 14.02 -7.43
N THR A 147 -3.09 13.70 -6.39
CA THR A 147 -1.84 14.40 -6.07
C THR A 147 -0.84 14.30 -7.21
N ALA A 148 -0.66 13.12 -7.79
CA ALA A 148 0.26 12.94 -8.92
C ALA A 148 -0.16 13.77 -10.14
N LEU A 149 -1.46 13.84 -10.43
CA LEU A 149 -2.00 14.63 -11.52
C LEU A 149 -1.76 16.14 -11.29
N ASN A 150 -2.03 16.64 -10.09
CA ASN A 150 -1.82 18.05 -9.75
C ASN A 150 -0.34 18.43 -9.81
N VAL A 151 0.58 17.57 -9.35
CA VAL A 151 2.04 17.79 -9.45
C VAL A 151 2.46 17.85 -10.93
N ALA A 152 1.92 16.98 -11.79
CA ALA A 152 2.20 17.01 -13.22
C ALA A 152 1.74 18.33 -13.86
N VAL A 153 0.53 18.79 -13.56
CA VAL A 153 -0.02 20.07 -14.06
C VAL A 153 0.85 21.24 -13.60
N GLU A 154 1.22 21.29 -12.32
CA GLU A 154 2.08 22.36 -11.78
C GLU A 154 3.45 22.38 -12.48
N ALA A 155 4.06 21.22 -12.72
CA ALA A 155 5.33 21.12 -13.42
C ALA A 155 5.22 21.63 -14.86
N VAL A 156 4.15 21.28 -15.57
CA VAL A 156 3.85 21.76 -16.94
C VAL A 156 3.69 23.27 -16.96
N ASP A 157 2.93 23.85 -16.03
CA ASP A 157 2.68 25.27 -15.98
C ASP A 157 3.96 26.08 -15.72
N ARG A 158 4.85 25.57 -14.86
CA ARG A 158 6.16 26.20 -14.61
C ARG A 158 7.04 26.18 -15.87
N VAL A 159 7.13 25.05 -16.57
CA VAL A 159 7.94 24.90 -17.78
C VAL A 159 7.37 25.74 -18.94
N LYS A 160 6.05 25.87 -19.05
CA LYS A 160 5.36 26.67 -20.04
C LYS A 160 5.80 28.14 -20.02
N LEU A 161 6.07 28.72 -18.86
CA LEU A 161 6.57 30.09 -18.74
C LEU A 161 7.95 30.25 -19.41
N SER A 162 8.84 29.29 -19.19
CA SER A 162 10.17 29.27 -19.82
C SER A 162 10.06 29.05 -21.32
N ALA A 163 9.18 28.15 -21.77
CA ALA A 163 8.94 27.89 -23.18
C ALA A 163 8.51 29.16 -23.93
N ALA A 164 7.56 29.88 -23.37
CA ALA A 164 7.07 31.14 -23.95
C ALA A 164 8.16 32.22 -24.02
N ALA A 165 8.91 32.40 -22.93
CA ALA A 165 9.96 33.41 -22.84
C ALA A 165 11.13 33.12 -23.78
N THR A 166 11.49 31.91 -24.01
CA THR A 166 12.67 31.50 -24.82
C THR A 166 12.34 30.99 -26.20
N GLN A 167 11.05 30.97 -26.58
CA GLN A 167 10.57 30.43 -27.88
C GLN A 167 11.03 28.97 -28.10
N ARG A 168 10.99 28.13 -27.04
CA ARG A 168 11.42 26.74 -27.08
C ARG A 168 10.25 25.79 -26.89
N ALA A 169 10.32 24.61 -27.50
CA ALA A 169 9.44 23.49 -27.22
C ALA A 169 10.06 22.60 -26.12
N PHE A 170 9.22 22.10 -25.20
CA PHE A 170 9.60 21.15 -24.16
C PHE A 170 8.73 19.90 -24.31
N VAL A 171 9.37 18.74 -24.16
CA VAL A 171 8.68 17.46 -24.05
C VAL A 171 8.74 17.03 -22.59
N ILE A 172 7.59 16.77 -22.00
CA ILE A 172 7.46 16.38 -20.59
C ILE A 172 6.94 14.95 -20.54
N GLU A 173 7.75 14.06 -19.96
CA GLU A 173 7.35 12.69 -19.69
C GLU A 173 6.80 12.59 -18.27
N VAL A 174 5.64 11.96 -18.13
CA VAL A 174 5.03 11.62 -16.84
C VAL A 174 4.93 10.11 -16.70
N MET A 175 5.08 9.62 -15.46
CA MET A 175 4.91 8.20 -15.17
C MET A 175 3.42 7.82 -15.19
N GLY A 176 3.14 6.60 -15.64
CA GLY A 176 1.79 6.02 -15.65
C GLY A 176 1.77 4.71 -16.43
N ARG A 177 0.76 3.88 -16.14
CA ARG A 177 0.50 2.61 -16.83
C ARG A 177 -0.99 2.46 -17.08
N ARG A 178 -1.33 1.82 -18.19
CA ARG A 178 -2.70 1.37 -18.50
C ARG A 178 -2.89 -0.08 -18.09
#